data_fe40cb73542228d9217fc100cf7dbcbb
#
_entry.id   fe40cb73542228d9217fc100cf7dbcbb
#
_cell.length_a   1.000
_cell.length_b   1.000
_cell.length_c   1.000
_cell.angle_alpha   90.00
_cell.angle_beta   90.00
_cell.angle_gamma   90.00
#
_symmetry.space_group_name_H-M   'P 1'
#
loop_
_entity.id
_entity.type
_entity.pdbx_description
1 polymer ?
#
loop_
_entity_poly.entity_id
_entity_poly.type
_entity_poly.pdbx_seq_one_letter_code
_entity_poly.pdbx_strand_id
1 'polypeptide(L)'
;EQAKKNLEELLTIKEPAEFFKTVDKKRDDLLDDADDTAPVLDFFNGDQKKIFEKAQEQIQMFENSKIYVREQEIIDNVARMEAIVTAKNPFRQIQKLPDMSMRFVQQYGELLEKEAEEMRPIVEDDQRKVLHILDEKGFVSVFRDRFSSVFEELKEKLDTSNEIATVKNIRLESDTLKLRCLDEITEYEEAHRPKVNPEPSVNPVTPPTSEDHVSPVQPKPKKRKNVSISNVAGARTYSIENEQDIDNFLAEMKEKLLNE
;
A
#
# COMPACT_ATOMS: atom_id res chain seq x y z
N GLU A 1 -32.81 21.57 19.00
CA GLU A 1 -33.09 22.14 20.33
C GLU A 1 -34.45 22.85 20.39
N GLN A 2 -34.87 23.57 19.32
CA GLN A 2 -36.15 24.27 19.27
C GLN A 2 -37.34 23.30 19.29
N ALA A 3 -37.32 22.24 18.50
CA ALA A 3 -38.33 21.18 18.50
C ALA A 3 -38.55 20.59 19.89
N LYS A 4 -37.46 20.27 20.61
CA LYS A 4 -37.51 19.75 21.97
C LYS A 4 -38.22 20.72 22.91
N LYS A 5 -37.88 22.03 22.83
CA LYS A 5 -38.46 23.07 23.64
C LYS A 5 -39.95 23.25 23.37
N ASN A 6 -40.38 23.23 22.08
CA ASN A 6 -41.78 23.33 21.70
C ASN A 6 -42.58 22.12 22.20
N LEU A 7 -42.03 20.91 22.14
CA LEU A 7 -42.68 19.69 22.67
C LEU A 7 -42.75 19.69 24.19
N GLU A 8 -41.68 20.08 24.89
CA GLU A 8 -41.67 20.19 26.36
C GLU A 8 -42.72 21.20 26.86
N GLU A 9 -42.89 22.33 26.18
CA GLU A 9 -43.92 23.30 26.51
C GLU A 9 -45.33 22.69 26.34
N LEU A 10 -45.61 21.98 25.26
CA LEU A 10 -46.87 21.29 25.03
C LEU A 10 -47.17 20.22 26.10
N LEU A 11 -46.14 19.46 26.51
CA LEU A 11 -46.28 18.39 27.50
C LEU A 11 -46.56 18.92 28.92
N THR A 12 -46.33 20.19 29.19
CA THR A 12 -46.66 20.83 30.51
C THR A 12 -48.09 21.23 30.61
N ILE A 13 -48.83 21.35 29.50
CA ILE A 13 -50.24 21.80 29.47
C ILE A 13 -51.17 20.68 29.89
N LYS A 14 -51.90 20.85 30.98
CA LYS A 14 -52.83 19.84 31.53
C LYS A 14 -54.23 19.98 31.01
N GLU A 15 -54.65 21.22 30.69
CA GLU A 15 -56.02 21.51 30.23
C GLU A 15 -56.15 21.25 28.71
N PRO A 16 -57.06 20.36 28.26
CA PRO A 16 -57.20 20.03 26.86
C PRO A 16 -57.51 21.22 25.95
N ALA A 17 -58.35 22.13 26.40
CA ALA A 17 -58.73 23.32 25.61
C ALA A 17 -57.52 24.26 25.38
N GLU A 18 -56.65 24.40 26.38
CA GLU A 18 -55.42 25.19 26.29
C GLU A 18 -54.38 24.49 25.43
N PHE A 19 -54.27 23.16 25.53
CA PHE A 19 -53.40 22.35 24.71
C PHE A 19 -53.73 22.55 23.22
N PHE A 20 -54.98 22.35 22.81
CA PHE A 20 -55.38 22.51 21.41
C PHE A 20 -55.17 23.93 20.89
N LYS A 21 -55.45 24.95 21.71
CA LYS A 21 -55.20 26.34 21.36
C LYS A 21 -53.72 26.66 21.18
N THR A 22 -52.87 26.05 21.99
CA THR A 22 -51.41 26.23 21.89
C THR A 22 -50.85 25.49 20.69
N VAL A 23 -51.35 24.26 20.38
CA VAL A 23 -51.00 23.52 19.17
C VAL A 23 -51.38 24.31 17.91
N ASP A 24 -52.60 24.87 17.86
CA ASP A 24 -53.03 25.67 16.72
C ASP A 24 -52.18 26.93 16.55
N LYS A 25 -51.82 27.60 17.63
CA LYS A 25 -50.94 28.76 17.60
C LYS A 25 -49.53 28.45 17.12
N LYS A 26 -49.00 27.25 17.43
CA LYS A 26 -47.65 26.81 17.10
C LYS A 26 -47.64 25.87 15.89
N ARG A 27 -48.72 25.76 15.15
CA ARG A 27 -48.89 24.79 14.07
C ARG A 27 -47.76 24.81 13.06
N ASP A 28 -47.41 25.99 12.58
CA ASP A 28 -46.41 26.16 11.56
C ASP A 28 -45.01 25.80 12.10
N ASP A 29 -44.68 26.26 13.32
CA ASP A 29 -43.43 25.92 13.99
C ASP A 29 -43.31 24.40 14.21
N LEU A 30 -44.39 23.72 14.61
CA LEU A 30 -44.39 22.26 14.83
C LEU A 30 -44.29 21.48 13.53
N LEU A 31 -44.84 21.97 12.43
CA LEU A 31 -44.68 21.34 11.11
C LEU A 31 -43.23 21.49 10.61
N ASP A 32 -42.67 22.70 10.75
CA ASP A 32 -41.25 22.92 10.40
C ASP A 32 -40.31 22.07 11.25
N ASP A 33 -40.58 21.96 12.57
CA ASP A 33 -39.83 21.09 13.49
C ASP A 33 -39.94 19.62 13.08
N ALA A 34 -41.12 19.16 12.62
CA ALA A 34 -41.34 17.81 12.14
C ALA A 34 -40.53 17.53 10.83
N ASP A 35 -40.59 18.46 9.87
CA ASP A 35 -39.84 18.37 8.61
C ASP A 35 -38.34 18.41 8.83
N ASP A 36 -37.85 19.16 9.82
CA ASP A 36 -36.45 19.19 10.19
C ASP A 36 -35.94 17.91 10.91
N THR A 37 -36.84 17.27 11.68
CA THR A 37 -36.50 16.07 12.46
C THR A 37 -36.70 14.79 11.69
N ALA A 38 -37.59 14.73 10.69
CA ALA A 38 -37.85 13.52 9.88
C ALA A 38 -36.57 12.92 9.26
N PRO A 39 -35.70 13.69 8.60
CA PRO A 39 -34.46 13.14 8.03
C PRO A 39 -33.49 12.56 9.09
N VAL A 40 -33.53 13.09 10.33
CA VAL A 40 -32.71 12.56 11.45
C VAL A 40 -33.28 11.21 11.91
N LEU A 41 -34.58 11.08 12.01
CA LEU A 41 -35.23 9.81 12.36
C LEU A 41 -34.98 8.76 11.29
N ASP A 42 -35.09 9.12 10.02
CA ASP A 42 -34.78 8.23 8.90
C ASP A 42 -33.33 7.74 8.94
N PHE A 43 -32.41 8.60 9.34
CA PHE A 43 -31.00 8.21 9.48
C PHE A 43 -30.80 7.13 10.55
N PHE A 44 -31.42 7.28 11.72
CA PHE A 44 -31.23 6.33 12.81
C PHE A 44 -32.08 5.07 12.70
N ASN A 45 -33.26 5.15 12.10
CA ASN A 45 -34.20 4.03 12.02
C ASN A 45 -34.15 3.28 10.69
N GLY A 46 -33.55 3.86 9.67
CA GLY A 46 -33.46 3.30 8.31
C GLY A 46 -32.04 2.86 7.93
N ASP A 47 -31.85 2.63 6.64
CA ASP A 47 -30.54 2.22 6.07
C ASP A 47 -29.58 3.40 5.81
N GLN A 48 -30.00 4.63 6.07
CA GLN A 48 -29.21 5.82 5.77
C GLN A 48 -27.89 5.86 6.56
N LYS A 49 -27.89 5.33 7.79
CA LYS A 49 -26.67 5.20 8.59
C LYS A 49 -25.64 4.29 7.91
N LYS A 50 -26.06 3.16 7.37
CA LYS A 50 -25.17 2.23 6.64
C LYS A 50 -24.61 2.86 5.37
N ILE A 51 -25.44 3.62 4.65
CA ILE A 51 -25.03 4.37 3.45
C ILE A 51 -23.94 5.39 3.81
N PHE A 52 -24.15 6.10 4.91
CA PHE A 52 -23.21 7.10 5.42
C PHE A 52 -21.87 6.47 5.85
N GLU A 53 -21.91 5.38 6.63
CA GLU A 53 -20.73 4.64 7.08
C GLU A 53 -19.96 4.09 5.86
N LYS A 54 -20.66 3.50 4.87
CA LYS A 54 -20.03 3.03 3.64
C LYS A 54 -19.34 4.16 2.86
N ALA A 55 -19.94 5.35 2.80
CA ALA A 55 -19.31 6.50 2.16
C ALA A 55 -18.04 6.95 2.91
N GLN A 56 -18.04 6.89 4.24
CA GLN A 56 -16.84 7.18 5.05
C GLN A 56 -15.71 6.18 4.78
N GLU A 57 -16.03 4.88 4.71
CA GLU A 57 -15.07 3.83 4.37
C GLU A 57 -14.44 4.06 2.98
N GLN A 58 -15.25 4.45 1.99
CA GLN A 58 -14.79 4.73 0.63
C GLN A 58 -13.89 5.98 0.56
N ILE A 59 -14.24 7.03 1.31
CA ILE A 59 -13.40 8.22 1.44
C ILE A 59 -12.06 7.84 2.07
N GLN A 60 -12.06 7.02 3.12
CA GLN A 60 -10.84 6.56 3.77
C GLN A 60 -9.97 5.71 2.83
N MET A 61 -10.59 4.79 2.06
CA MET A 61 -9.90 3.98 1.04
C MET A 61 -9.22 4.87 -0.01
N PHE A 62 -9.91 5.91 -0.47
CA PHE A 62 -9.33 6.90 -1.39
C PHE A 62 -8.17 7.66 -0.73
N GLU A 63 -8.33 8.17 0.49
CA GLU A 63 -7.26 8.92 1.19
C GLU A 63 -6.00 8.07 1.38
N ASN A 64 -6.13 6.78 1.67
CA ASN A 64 -5.01 5.84 1.75
C ASN A 64 -4.25 5.71 0.42
N SER A 65 -4.93 5.90 -0.70
CA SER A 65 -4.39 5.73 -2.06
C SER A 65 -4.24 7.04 -2.84
N LYS A 66 -4.54 8.18 -2.25
CA LYS A 66 -4.68 9.50 -2.89
C LYS A 66 -3.48 9.90 -3.75
N ILE A 67 -2.26 9.59 -3.30
CA ILE A 67 -1.03 9.94 -4.03
C ILE A 67 -0.89 9.19 -5.37
N TYR A 68 -1.61 8.09 -5.53
CA TYR A 68 -1.58 7.24 -6.73
C TYR A 68 -2.77 7.49 -7.67
N VAL A 69 -3.86 8.11 -7.18
CA VAL A 69 -5.06 8.39 -7.97
C VAL A 69 -4.93 9.76 -8.61
N ARG A 70 -4.98 9.80 -9.94
CA ARG A 70 -4.88 11.03 -10.76
C ARG A 70 -6.13 11.32 -11.57
N GLU A 71 -7.06 10.41 -11.57
CA GLU A 71 -8.33 10.50 -12.29
C GLU A 71 -9.23 11.55 -11.64
N GLN A 72 -9.38 12.69 -12.32
CA GLN A 72 -10.12 13.86 -11.81
C GLN A 72 -11.56 13.53 -11.45
N GLU A 73 -12.18 12.61 -12.17
CA GLU A 73 -13.56 12.19 -11.90
C GLU A 73 -13.71 11.49 -10.56
N ILE A 74 -12.73 10.66 -10.16
CA ILE A 74 -12.71 10.00 -8.85
C ILE A 74 -12.50 11.06 -7.76
N ILE A 75 -11.53 11.94 -7.95
CA ILE A 75 -11.18 13.00 -7.01
C ILE A 75 -12.41 13.91 -6.76
N ASP A 76 -13.08 14.35 -7.83
CA ASP A 76 -14.25 15.22 -7.73
C ASP A 76 -15.43 14.51 -7.06
N ASN A 77 -15.64 13.22 -7.35
CA ASN A 77 -16.70 12.43 -6.75
C ASN A 77 -16.47 12.27 -5.23
N VAL A 78 -15.26 11.93 -4.83
CA VAL A 78 -14.89 11.80 -3.41
C VAL A 78 -15.01 13.14 -2.69
N ALA A 79 -14.55 14.24 -3.28
CA ALA A 79 -14.69 15.57 -2.68
C ALA A 79 -16.17 15.96 -2.42
N ARG A 80 -17.08 15.54 -3.33
CA ARG A 80 -18.53 15.73 -3.13
C ARG A 80 -19.09 14.84 -2.02
N MET A 81 -18.64 13.58 -1.92
CA MET A 81 -19.01 12.67 -0.84
C MET A 81 -18.53 13.23 0.51
N GLU A 82 -17.29 13.68 0.58
CA GLU A 82 -16.67 14.27 1.76
C GLU A 82 -17.43 15.53 2.22
N ALA A 83 -17.81 16.40 1.29
CA ALA A 83 -18.60 17.59 1.59
C ALA A 83 -19.96 17.27 2.24
N ILE A 84 -20.58 16.13 1.89
CA ILE A 84 -21.82 15.66 2.52
C ILE A 84 -21.52 15.08 3.91
N VAL A 85 -20.50 14.21 4.01
CA VAL A 85 -20.16 13.49 5.24
C VAL A 85 -19.66 14.45 6.35
N THR A 86 -18.95 15.50 5.97
CA THR A 86 -18.42 16.51 6.91
C THR A 86 -19.38 17.68 7.16
N ALA A 87 -20.52 17.72 6.48
CA ALA A 87 -21.50 18.79 6.65
C ALA A 87 -22.04 18.81 8.09
N LYS A 88 -22.31 20.00 8.61
CA LYS A 88 -22.92 20.19 9.95
C LYS A 88 -24.29 19.49 10.07
N ASN A 89 -25.05 19.41 8.98
CA ASN A 89 -26.32 18.69 8.87
C ASN A 89 -26.34 17.84 7.58
N PRO A 90 -25.83 16.60 7.62
CA PRO A 90 -25.74 15.75 6.44
C PRO A 90 -27.07 15.10 6.06
N PHE A 91 -28.05 15.01 6.97
CA PHE A 91 -29.22 14.14 6.89
C PHE A 91 -30.04 14.35 5.59
N ARG A 92 -30.24 15.59 5.16
CA ARG A 92 -30.98 15.92 3.91
C ARG A 92 -30.22 15.55 2.62
N GLN A 93 -28.91 15.35 2.71
CA GLN A 93 -28.07 15.10 1.54
C GLN A 93 -27.63 13.63 1.41
N ILE A 94 -27.84 12.81 2.44
CA ILE A 94 -27.43 11.40 2.45
C ILE A 94 -28.02 10.62 1.28
N GLN A 95 -29.22 10.93 0.84
CA GLN A 95 -29.87 10.28 -0.32
C GLN A 95 -29.10 10.47 -1.63
N LYS A 96 -28.09 11.35 -1.70
CA LYS A 96 -27.21 11.50 -2.87
C LYS A 96 -26.00 10.55 -2.82
N LEU A 97 -25.66 10.05 -1.63
CA LEU A 97 -24.48 9.20 -1.42
C LEU A 97 -24.56 7.86 -2.17
N PRO A 98 -25.70 7.16 -2.30
CA PRO A 98 -25.76 5.90 -3.02
C PRO A 98 -25.22 5.97 -4.45
N ASP A 99 -25.65 6.99 -5.21
CA ASP A 99 -25.19 7.17 -6.60
C ASP A 99 -23.70 7.52 -6.67
N MET A 100 -23.22 8.35 -5.73
CA MET A 100 -21.80 8.72 -5.64
C MET A 100 -20.96 7.52 -5.24
N SER A 101 -21.41 6.74 -4.26
CA SER A 101 -20.79 5.50 -3.80
C SER A 101 -20.70 4.46 -4.93
N MET A 102 -21.75 4.29 -5.71
CA MET A 102 -21.75 3.37 -6.85
C MET A 102 -20.75 3.80 -7.93
N ARG A 103 -20.70 5.09 -8.26
CA ARG A 103 -19.71 5.63 -9.21
C ARG A 103 -18.29 5.45 -8.70
N PHE A 104 -18.05 5.70 -7.41
CA PHE A 104 -16.74 5.47 -6.80
C PHE A 104 -16.33 4.01 -6.94
N VAL A 105 -17.17 3.06 -6.55
CA VAL A 105 -16.85 1.62 -6.65
C VAL A 105 -16.51 1.23 -8.08
N GLN A 106 -17.26 1.72 -9.05
CA GLN A 106 -16.99 1.42 -10.46
C GLN A 106 -15.64 2.01 -10.90
N GLN A 107 -15.47 3.32 -10.79
CA GLN A 107 -14.28 4.02 -11.31
C GLN A 107 -12.99 3.63 -10.57
N TYR A 108 -13.07 3.52 -9.24
CA TYR A 108 -11.93 3.09 -8.43
C TYR A 108 -11.60 1.62 -8.67
N GLY A 109 -12.60 0.76 -8.86
CA GLY A 109 -12.42 -0.64 -9.21
C GLY A 109 -11.75 -0.83 -10.57
N GLU A 110 -12.17 -0.09 -11.60
CA GLU A 110 -11.54 -0.09 -12.93
C GLU A 110 -10.06 0.34 -12.86
N LEU A 111 -9.77 1.37 -12.05
CA LEU A 111 -8.39 1.82 -11.84
C LEU A 111 -7.58 0.78 -11.08
N LEU A 112 -8.14 0.18 -10.03
CA LEU A 112 -7.49 -0.87 -9.24
C LEU A 112 -7.14 -2.09 -10.10
N GLU A 113 -8.06 -2.55 -10.94
CA GLU A 113 -7.85 -3.66 -11.86
C GLU A 113 -6.73 -3.36 -12.85
N LYS A 114 -6.75 -2.17 -13.46
CA LYS A 114 -5.69 -1.70 -14.36
C LYS A 114 -4.31 -1.72 -13.67
N GLU A 115 -4.22 -1.19 -12.45
CA GLU A 115 -2.98 -1.17 -11.70
C GLU A 115 -2.50 -2.58 -11.33
N ALA A 116 -3.42 -3.48 -11.00
CA ALA A 116 -3.10 -4.89 -10.75
C ALA A 116 -2.59 -5.60 -12.01
N GLU A 117 -3.21 -5.34 -13.17
CA GLU A 117 -2.74 -5.87 -14.46
C GLU A 117 -1.33 -5.38 -14.83
N GLU A 118 -0.98 -4.12 -14.49
CA GLU A 118 0.36 -3.58 -14.70
C GLU A 118 1.40 -4.22 -13.75
N MET A 119 1.02 -4.58 -12.54
CA MET A 119 1.92 -5.18 -11.55
C MET A 119 2.15 -6.67 -11.73
N ARG A 120 1.16 -7.41 -12.21
CA ARG A 120 1.22 -8.87 -12.40
C ARG A 120 2.44 -9.34 -13.21
N PRO A 121 2.74 -8.80 -14.42
CA PRO A 121 3.89 -9.22 -15.18
C PRO A 121 5.23 -8.93 -14.48
N ILE A 122 5.30 -7.95 -13.60
CA ILE A 122 6.51 -7.64 -12.82
C ILE A 122 6.77 -8.76 -11.82
N VAL A 123 5.75 -9.17 -11.07
CA VAL A 123 5.86 -10.28 -10.10
C VAL A 123 6.21 -11.60 -10.79
N GLU A 124 5.58 -11.88 -11.94
CA GLU A 124 5.84 -13.07 -12.74
C GLU A 124 7.26 -13.09 -13.30
N ASP A 125 7.78 -11.96 -13.73
CA ASP A 125 9.14 -11.83 -14.24
C ASP A 125 10.18 -12.02 -13.14
N ASP A 126 9.95 -11.46 -11.95
CA ASP A 126 10.80 -11.65 -10.78
C ASP A 126 10.82 -13.11 -10.33
N GLN A 127 9.65 -13.77 -10.28
CA GLN A 127 9.55 -15.20 -10.02
C GLN A 127 10.35 -16.02 -11.05
N ARG A 128 10.16 -15.72 -12.33
CA ARG A 128 10.87 -16.42 -13.44
C ARG A 128 12.38 -16.27 -13.31
N LYS A 129 12.88 -15.08 -12.98
CA LYS A 129 14.31 -14.83 -12.79
C LYS A 129 14.88 -15.65 -11.63
N VAL A 130 14.19 -15.71 -10.50
CA VAL A 130 14.61 -16.53 -9.36
C VAL A 130 14.64 -18.02 -9.71
N LEU A 131 13.57 -18.52 -10.33
CA LEU A 131 13.49 -19.94 -10.74
C LEU A 131 14.52 -20.31 -11.78
N HIS A 132 14.83 -19.41 -12.72
CA HIS A 132 15.89 -19.62 -13.71
C HIS A 132 17.26 -19.77 -13.04
N ILE A 133 17.59 -18.93 -12.06
CA ILE A 133 18.85 -19.04 -11.32
C ILE A 133 18.92 -20.35 -10.51
N LEU A 134 17.77 -20.81 -9.95
CA LEU A 134 17.72 -22.12 -9.31
C LEU A 134 18.02 -23.26 -10.28
N ASP A 135 17.48 -23.18 -11.50
CA ASP A 135 17.72 -24.18 -12.56
C ASP A 135 19.21 -24.19 -12.96
N GLU A 136 19.81 -23.01 -13.19
CA GLU A 136 21.24 -22.88 -13.53
C GLU A 136 22.17 -23.42 -12.44
N LYS A 137 21.82 -23.23 -11.18
CA LYS A 137 22.61 -23.67 -10.02
C LYS A 137 22.36 -25.13 -9.64
N GLY A 138 21.31 -25.76 -10.17
CA GLY A 138 20.94 -27.13 -9.83
C GLY A 138 20.28 -27.29 -8.45
N PHE A 139 19.76 -26.23 -7.85
CA PHE A 139 19.16 -26.21 -6.51
C PHE A 139 17.63 -26.32 -6.51
N VAL A 140 17.03 -26.72 -7.62
CA VAL A 140 15.58 -26.80 -7.84
C VAL A 140 14.88 -27.61 -6.76
N SER A 141 15.40 -28.80 -6.43
CA SER A 141 14.82 -29.70 -5.43
C SER A 141 14.79 -29.12 -4.00
N VAL A 142 15.60 -28.11 -3.73
CA VAL A 142 15.73 -27.52 -2.37
C VAL A 142 14.78 -26.35 -2.18
N PHE A 143 14.62 -25.51 -3.21
CA PHE A 143 14.00 -24.20 -3.03
C PHE A 143 12.76 -23.97 -3.88
N ARG A 144 12.53 -24.71 -4.98
CA ARG A 144 11.51 -24.39 -5.98
C ARG A 144 10.12 -24.22 -5.38
N ASP A 145 9.67 -25.21 -4.62
CA ASP A 145 8.29 -25.21 -4.09
C ASP A 145 8.09 -24.04 -3.12
N ARG A 146 9.07 -23.80 -2.25
CA ARG A 146 9.01 -22.70 -1.28
C ARG A 146 9.02 -21.35 -1.97
N PHE A 147 9.93 -21.11 -2.92
CA PHE A 147 10.00 -19.83 -3.63
C PHE A 147 8.79 -19.62 -4.52
N SER A 148 8.28 -20.66 -5.17
CA SER A 148 7.04 -20.56 -5.92
C SER A 148 5.88 -20.16 -5.02
N SER A 149 5.74 -20.79 -3.86
CA SER A 149 4.64 -20.48 -2.91
C SER A 149 4.63 -19.01 -2.48
N VAL A 150 5.79 -18.44 -2.12
CA VAL A 150 5.83 -17.03 -1.66
C VAL A 150 5.53 -16.02 -2.78
N PHE A 151 5.85 -16.34 -4.04
CA PHE A 151 5.44 -15.52 -5.18
C PHE A 151 3.94 -15.68 -5.51
N GLU A 152 3.37 -16.89 -5.34
CA GLU A 152 1.93 -17.11 -5.47
C GLU A 152 1.14 -16.35 -4.39
N GLU A 153 1.61 -16.33 -3.14
CA GLU A 153 1.02 -15.52 -2.07
C GLU A 153 1.02 -14.02 -2.44
N LEU A 154 2.08 -13.53 -3.08
CA LEU A 154 2.16 -12.14 -3.53
C LEU A 154 1.17 -11.85 -4.68
N LYS A 155 0.96 -12.81 -5.60
CA LYS A 155 -0.05 -12.70 -6.65
C LYS A 155 -1.47 -12.77 -6.08
N GLU A 156 -1.73 -13.64 -5.11
CA GLU A 156 -3.02 -13.69 -4.41
C GLU A 156 -3.32 -12.38 -3.70
N LYS A 157 -2.30 -11.78 -3.05
CA LYS A 157 -2.42 -10.45 -2.46
C LYS A 157 -2.76 -9.37 -3.49
N LEU A 158 -2.20 -9.47 -4.70
CA LEU A 158 -2.51 -8.58 -5.82
C LEU A 158 -3.98 -8.71 -6.24
N ASP A 159 -4.48 -9.95 -6.33
CA ASP A 159 -5.85 -10.25 -6.77
C ASP A 159 -6.92 -9.92 -5.73
N THR A 160 -6.58 -9.99 -4.46
CA THR A 160 -7.52 -9.76 -3.33
C THR A 160 -7.46 -8.35 -2.76
N SER A 161 -6.51 -7.54 -3.20
CA SER A 161 -6.37 -6.17 -2.70
C SER A 161 -7.53 -5.28 -3.16
N ASN A 162 -8.00 -4.45 -2.24
CA ASN A 162 -9.03 -3.44 -2.50
C ASN A 162 -8.48 -2.00 -2.45
N GLU A 163 -7.16 -1.82 -2.27
CA GLU A 163 -6.51 -0.52 -2.19
C GLU A 163 -5.38 -0.38 -3.23
N ILE A 164 -5.41 0.68 -4.01
CA ILE A 164 -4.39 0.99 -5.02
C ILE A 164 -3.01 1.15 -4.38
N ALA A 165 -2.92 1.74 -3.19
CA ALA A 165 -1.66 1.86 -2.46
C ALA A 165 -1.03 0.49 -2.18
N THR A 166 -1.82 -0.51 -1.80
CA THR A 166 -1.35 -1.88 -1.58
C THR A 166 -0.84 -2.49 -2.87
N VAL A 167 -1.59 -2.35 -3.97
CA VAL A 167 -1.19 -2.84 -5.30
C VAL A 167 0.14 -2.20 -5.76
N LYS A 168 0.30 -0.89 -5.60
CA LYS A 168 1.55 -0.19 -5.93
C LYS A 168 2.74 -0.65 -5.09
N ASN A 169 2.53 -1.00 -3.82
CA ASN A 169 3.58 -1.50 -2.94
C ASN A 169 4.04 -2.92 -3.30
N ILE A 170 3.24 -3.70 -4.01
CA ILE A 170 3.61 -5.06 -4.45
C ILE A 170 4.88 -5.07 -5.29
N ARG A 171 5.14 -4.02 -6.06
CA ARG A 171 6.40 -3.89 -6.79
C ARG A 171 7.62 -3.94 -5.89
N LEU A 172 7.60 -3.17 -4.79
CA LEU A 172 8.69 -3.16 -3.82
C LEU A 172 8.78 -4.48 -3.05
N GLU A 173 7.63 -5.06 -2.71
CA GLU A 173 7.58 -6.37 -2.06
C GLU A 173 8.15 -7.46 -2.95
N SER A 174 7.83 -7.47 -4.26
CA SER A 174 8.36 -8.41 -5.25
C SER A 174 9.88 -8.29 -5.40
N ASP A 175 10.38 -7.06 -5.53
CA ASP A 175 11.83 -6.81 -5.64
C ASP A 175 12.57 -7.26 -4.37
N THR A 176 12.03 -6.96 -3.20
CA THR A 176 12.59 -7.40 -1.91
C THR A 176 12.56 -8.92 -1.77
N LEU A 177 11.46 -9.57 -2.17
CA LEU A 177 11.32 -11.02 -2.17
C LEU A 177 12.35 -11.69 -3.09
N LYS A 178 12.49 -11.16 -4.31
CA LYS A 178 13.50 -11.63 -5.29
C LYS A 178 14.89 -11.58 -4.70
N LEU A 179 15.30 -10.45 -4.11
CA LEU A 179 16.62 -10.30 -3.51
C LEU A 179 16.84 -11.29 -2.37
N ARG A 180 15.87 -11.45 -1.48
CA ARG A 180 15.95 -12.45 -0.41
C ARG A 180 16.13 -13.86 -0.94
N CYS A 181 15.39 -14.25 -1.98
CA CYS A 181 15.56 -15.56 -2.61
C CYS A 181 16.97 -15.73 -3.21
N LEU A 182 17.52 -14.70 -3.85
CA LEU A 182 18.85 -14.73 -4.44
C LEU A 182 19.96 -14.84 -3.37
N ASP A 183 19.79 -14.16 -2.24
CA ASP A 183 20.72 -14.24 -1.12
C ASP A 183 20.71 -15.64 -0.51
N GLU A 184 19.53 -16.23 -0.29
CA GLU A 184 19.41 -17.61 0.18
C GLU A 184 20.07 -18.63 -0.76
N ILE A 185 19.93 -18.46 -2.08
CA ILE A 185 20.61 -19.30 -3.09
C ILE A 185 22.13 -19.14 -2.94
N THR A 186 22.61 -17.91 -2.78
CA THR A 186 24.02 -17.60 -2.67
C THR A 186 24.63 -18.20 -1.40
N GLU A 187 23.96 -18.05 -0.26
CA GLU A 187 24.36 -18.63 1.01
C GLU A 187 24.41 -20.17 0.95
N TYR A 188 23.42 -20.77 0.31
CA TYR A 188 23.39 -22.21 0.10
C TYR A 188 24.54 -22.70 -0.78
N GLU A 189 24.84 -21.99 -1.85
CA GLU A 189 25.99 -22.30 -2.74
C GLU A 189 27.33 -22.20 -1.97
N GLU A 190 27.51 -21.14 -1.20
CA GLU A 190 28.73 -20.96 -0.39
C GLU A 190 28.90 -22.07 0.66
N ALA A 191 27.78 -22.47 1.32
CA ALA A 191 27.80 -23.53 2.33
C ALA A 191 28.14 -24.92 1.74
N HIS A 192 27.76 -25.17 0.49
CA HIS A 192 27.93 -26.46 -0.20
C HIS A 192 29.09 -26.45 -1.20
N ARG A 193 29.85 -25.37 -1.29
CA ARG A 193 31.05 -25.31 -2.15
C ARG A 193 32.06 -26.34 -1.67
N PRO A 194 32.58 -27.23 -2.55
CA PRO A 194 33.63 -28.18 -2.18
C PRO A 194 34.82 -27.43 -1.60
N LYS A 195 35.20 -27.76 -0.36
CA LYS A 195 36.46 -27.28 0.20
C LYS A 195 37.57 -27.86 -0.64
N VAL A 196 38.21 -27.09 -1.50
CA VAL A 196 39.44 -27.47 -2.17
C VAL A 196 40.46 -27.65 -1.04
N ASN A 197 40.73 -28.90 -0.67
CA ASN A 197 41.87 -29.21 0.18
C ASN A 197 43.10 -28.72 -0.58
N PRO A 198 43.93 -27.84 -0.02
CA PRO A 198 45.24 -27.58 -0.58
C PRO A 198 45.98 -28.94 -0.64
N GLU A 199 46.31 -29.42 -1.84
CA GLU A 199 47.17 -30.58 -1.97
C GLU A 199 48.38 -30.40 -1.04
N PRO A 200 48.79 -31.43 -0.29
CA PRO A 200 49.99 -31.36 0.49
C PRO A 200 51.15 -31.18 -0.52
N SER A 201 51.75 -29.98 -0.51
CA SER A 201 52.98 -29.72 -1.25
C SER A 201 54.04 -30.71 -0.82
N VAL A 202 54.30 -31.68 -1.66
CA VAL A 202 55.49 -32.57 -1.57
C VAL A 202 56.72 -31.68 -1.76
N ASN A 203 57.43 -31.39 -0.68
CA ASN A 203 58.71 -30.72 -0.73
C ASN A 203 59.75 -31.64 -1.41
N PRO A 204 60.40 -31.23 -2.50
CA PRO A 204 61.70 -31.71 -2.83
C PRO A 204 62.74 -30.77 -2.17
N VAL A 205 63.54 -31.37 -1.32
CA VAL A 205 64.75 -30.75 -0.71
C VAL A 205 65.79 -30.49 -1.79
N THR A 206 66.21 -29.26 -2.00
CA THR A 206 67.57 -28.89 -2.48
C THR A 206 67.85 -27.39 -2.27
N PRO A 207 69.11 -26.99 -2.15
CA PRO A 207 69.55 -25.88 -1.31
C PRO A 207 69.71 -24.53 -2.06
N PRO A 208 70.25 -23.51 -1.41
CA PRO A 208 69.80 -22.13 -1.54
C PRO A 208 70.52 -21.37 -2.66
N THR A 209 69.78 -20.59 -3.43
CA THR A 209 70.39 -19.46 -4.12
C THR A 209 69.37 -18.31 -4.15
N SER A 210 69.81 -17.15 -3.77
CA SER A 210 69.19 -15.88 -3.66
C SER A 210 68.47 -15.51 -4.96
N GLU A 211 67.20 -14.96 -4.84
CA GLU A 211 66.80 -13.73 -5.54
C GLU A 211 65.33 -13.44 -5.20
N ASP A 212 65.08 -12.20 -4.84
CA ASP A 212 63.80 -11.59 -4.52
C ASP A 212 62.80 -11.79 -5.68
N HIS A 213 61.70 -12.53 -5.41
CA HIS A 213 60.44 -12.41 -6.17
C HIS A 213 59.27 -12.35 -5.20
N VAL A 214 58.78 -11.13 -5.02
CA VAL A 214 57.51 -10.84 -4.35
C VAL A 214 56.39 -11.45 -5.21
N SER A 215 55.85 -12.59 -4.79
CA SER A 215 54.63 -13.16 -5.37
C SER A 215 53.44 -12.25 -5.08
N PRO A 216 52.59 -11.91 -6.09
CA PRO A 216 51.40 -11.12 -5.86
C PRO A 216 50.40 -11.92 -5.02
N VAL A 217 50.04 -11.35 -3.88
CA VAL A 217 48.95 -11.84 -3.01
C VAL A 217 47.67 -11.83 -3.81
N GLN A 218 47.12 -13.00 -4.13
CA GLN A 218 45.79 -13.09 -4.72
C GLN A 218 44.78 -12.49 -3.76
N PRO A 219 43.95 -11.51 -4.20
CA PRO A 219 42.94 -10.93 -3.36
C PRO A 219 41.89 -11.99 -2.98
N LYS A 220 41.58 -12.10 -1.69
CA LYS A 220 40.49 -12.94 -1.19
C LYS A 220 39.20 -12.58 -1.94
N PRO A 221 38.39 -13.55 -2.40
CA PRO A 221 37.13 -13.26 -3.05
C PRO A 221 36.25 -12.43 -2.14
N LYS A 222 35.86 -11.22 -2.60
CA LYS A 222 34.94 -10.36 -1.87
C LYS A 222 33.58 -11.03 -1.85
N LYS A 223 32.96 -11.12 -0.67
CA LYS A 223 31.55 -11.53 -0.54
C LYS A 223 30.69 -10.62 -1.40
N ARG A 224 29.85 -11.18 -2.23
CA ARG A 224 28.84 -10.43 -3.00
C ARG A 224 27.57 -10.39 -2.15
N LYS A 225 27.02 -9.20 -1.97
CA LYS A 225 25.72 -8.98 -1.32
C LYS A 225 24.78 -8.37 -2.37
N ASN A 226 23.58 -8.92 -2.52
CA ASN A 226 22.57 -8.33 -3.37
C ASN A 226 21.88 -7.20 -2.58
N VAL A 227 21.86 -5.99 -3.13
CA VAL A 227 21.26 -4.82 -2.48
C VAL A 227 20.27 -4.17 -3.45
N SER A 228 19.05 -3.89 -2.98
CA SER A 228 18.07 -3.15 -3.77
C SER A 228 18.44 -1.68 -3.86
N ILE A 229 18.39 -1.13 -5.06
CA ILE A 229 18.54 0.33 -5.27
C ILE A 229 17.52 1.11 -4.46
N SER A 230 16.29 0.58 -4.31
CA SER A 230 15.23 1.18 -3.50
C SER A 230 15.60 1.29 -2.02
N ASN A 231 16.34 0.29 -1.48
CA ASN A 231 16.79 0.32 -0.10
C ASN A 231 17.92 1.33 0.11
N VAL A 232 18.80 1.47 -0.87
CA VAL A 232 19.95 2.40 -0.81
C VAL A 232 19.53 3.84 -1.09
N ALA A 233 18.68 4.05 -2.11
CA ALA A 233 18.18 5.39 -2.46
C ALA A 233 17.16 5.93 -1.45
N GLY A 234 16.44 5.04 -0.75
CA GLY A 234 15.33 5.41 0.13
C GLY A 234 14.16 6.00 -0.66
N ALA A 235 13.15 6.52 0.04
CA ALA A 235 11.99 7.18 -0.55
C ALA A 235 12.26 8.66 -0.96
N ARG A 236 13.51 9.06 -1.13
CA ARG A 236 13.86 10.43 -1.48
C ARG A 236 13.78 10.67 -2.97
N THR A 237 13.15 11.78 -3.35
CA THR A 237 13.16 12.28 -4.72
C THR A 237 14.42 13.14 -4.90
N TYR A 238 15.23 12.81 -5.90
CA TYR A 238 16.40 13.60 -6.27
C TYR A 238 16.04 14.50 -7.45
N SER A 239 16.27 15.81 -7.32
CA SER A 239 16.20 16.73 -8.45
C SER A 239 17.58 16.79 -9.09
N ILE A 240 17.69 16.40 -10.36
CA ILE A 240 18.92 16.40 -11.13
C ILE A 240 18.76 17.49 -12.20
N GLU A 241 19.48 18.58 -12.05
CA GLU A 241 19.43 19.72 -12.97
C GLU A 241 20.73 19.89 -13.78
N ASN A 242 21.82 19.28 -13.31
CA ASN A 242 23.13 19.39 -13.94
C ASN A 242 24.01 18.15 -13.65
N GLU A 243 25.17 18.08 -14.29
CA GLU A 243 26.13 16.99 -14.18
C GLU A 243 26.69 16.80 -12.75
N GLN A 244 26.83 17.90 -12.01
CA GLN A 244 27.30 17.90 -10.63
C GLN A 244 26.29 17.19 -9.70
N ASP A 245 24.99 17.29 -9.96
CA ASP A 245 23.95 16.62 -9.18
C ASP A 245 24.01 15.10 -9.39
N ILE A 246 24.37 14.65 -10.60
CA ILE A 246 24.59 13.23 -10.89
C ILE A 246 25.79 12.71 -10.09
N ASP A 247 26.90 13.45 -10.08
CA ASP A 247 28.10 13.06 -9.35
C ASP A 247 27.85 12.98 -7.84
N ASN A 248 27.12 13.94 -7.29
CA ASN A 248 26.72 13.97 -5.88
C ASN A 248 25.81 12.77 -5.54
N PHE A 249 24.83 12.49 -6.39
CA PHE A 249 23.93 11.32 -6.22
C PHE A 249 24.72 10.01 -6.23
N LEU A 250 25.63 9.84 -7.19
CA LEU A 250 26.46 8.64 -7.29
C LEU A 250 27.40 8.49 -6.10
N ALA A 251 27.95 9.58 -5.58
CA ALA A 251 28.80 9.57 -4.39
C ALA A 251 28.01 9.14 -3.13
N GLU A 252 26.81 9.69 -2.93
CA GLU A 252 25.91 9.29 -1.82
C GLU A 252 25.51 7.82 -1.90
N MET A 253 25.13 7.36 -3.09
CA MET A 253 24.79 5.97 -3.34
C MET A 253 25.96 5.02 -3.05
N LYS A 254 27.16 5.40 -3.48
CA LYS A 254 28.39 4.63 -3.23
C LYS A 254 28.71 4.54 -1.73
N GLU A 255 28.58 5.64 -1.00
CA GLU A 255 28.80 5.66 0.44
C GLU A 255 27.83 4.73 1.20
N LYS A 256 26.54 4.79 0.85
CA LYS A 256 25.52 3.92 1.42
C LYS A 256 25.78 2.45 1.14
N LEU A 257 26.15 2.11 -0.10
CA LEU A 257 26.49 0.74 -0.50
C LEU A 257 27.74 0.18 0.22
N LEU A 258 28.65 1.03 0.64
CA LEU A 258 29.87 0.61 1.36
C LEU A 258 29.62 0.44 2.87
N ASN A 259 28.56 1.04 3.41
CA ASN A 259 28.20 1.00 4.82
C ASN A 259 27.16 -0.08 5.17
N GLU A 260 26.55 -0.73 4.17
CA GLU A 260 25.69 -1.93 4.31
C GLU A 260 26.49 -3.24 4.14
#